data_f6255f23aa21c41fc1a202dbeddbfdc2
#
_entry.id   f6255f23aa21c41fc1a202dbeddbfdc2
#
_cell.length_a   1.000
_cell.length_b   1.000
_cell.length_c   1.000
_cell.angle_alpha   90.00
_cell.angle_beta   90.00
_cell.angle_gamma   90.00
#
_symmetry.space_group_name_H-M   'P 1'
#
loop_
_entity.id
_entity.type
_entity.pdbx_description
1 polymer ?
#
loop_
_entity_poly.entity_id
_entity_poly.type
_entity_poly.pdbx_seq_one_letter_code
_entity_poly.pdbx_strand_id
1 'polypeptide(L)'
;MKRKALQRWLDKITRGDCRAVLRVMPAECVHLVITSPPYNVGLDYDGHNDKMPYEQYLDWLMPVWKELKRVLVDGGRFALNIAPTSIKDFRPIHYDMAAQLRALGFIMRTEILWYKQTMRRRTAWGSWKSPRNPHIVPSWEYVLVFSKGSWTLDGDRRDADITGDEFIRFSDGFWQISPETRGRQPFLNSLYPPRRRAVRNELCPLGKASDSKRAAQRAKPTHPAPFPEELIYRLIKFYSYKGNVVLDPFGGTGTVAMVAKKTGRHFIHIDVSRKYCQIAAQRFDATACSGVRPPVVAASVRPQRPGRARRAHPNGRT
;
A
#
# COMPACT_ATOMS: atom_id res chain seq x y z
N MET A 1 -5.43 -26.46 10.86
CA MET A 1 -5.79 -26.20 9.44
C MET A 1 -5.54 -24.73 9.03
N LYS A 2 -5.92 -23.69 9.79
CA LYS A 2 -5.74 -22.25 9.45
C LYS A 2 -4.28 -21.90 9.12
N ARG A 3 -3.28 -22.38 9.89
CA ARG A 3 -1.85 -22.04 9.68
C ARG A 3 -1.29 -22.59 8.34
N LYS A 4 -1.65 -23.80 7.93
CA LYS A 4 -1.25 -24.36 6.61
C LYS A 4 -1.89 -23.59 5.45
N ALA A 5 -3.17 -23.18 5.58
CA ALA A 5 -3.86 -22.40 4.55
C ALA A 5 -3.26 -20.99 4.39
N LEU A 6 -2.76 -20.38 5.46
CA LEU A 6 -2.11 -19.08 5.43
C LEU A 6 -0.71 -19.15 4.81
N GLN A 7 0.05 -20.22 5.05
CA GLN A 7 1.45 -20.37 4.59
C GLN A 7 1.64 -20.12 3.09
N ARG A 8 0.62 -20.44 2.28
CA ARG A 8 0.67 -20.20 0.83
C ARG A 8 0.69 -18.73 0.43
N TRP A 9 0.31 -17.84 1.34
CA TRP A 9 0.21 -16.39 1.11
C TRP A 9 1.37 -15.60 1.72
N LEU A 10 1.98 -16.12 2.80
CA LEU A 10 3.02 -15.43 3.53
C LEU A 10 4.24 -15.20 2.66
N ASP A 11 4.78 -13.99 2.76
CA ASP A 11 6.01 -13.54 2.10
C ASP A 11 5.99 -13.71 0.58
N LYS A 12 4.80 -13.49 -0.01
CA LYS A 12 4.58 -13.64 -1.45
C LYS A 12 4.00 -12.38 -2.07
N ILE A 13 4.38 -12.20 -3.34
CA ILE A 13 3.81 -11.23 -4.25
C ILE A 13 2.79 -11.96 -5.12
N THR A 14 1.52 -11.59 -4.98
CA THR A 14 0.40 -12.21 -5.68
C THR A 14 -0.14 -11.25 -6.72
N ARG A 15 -0.12 -11.65 -7.99
CA ARG A 15 -0.80 -10.92 -9.05
C ARG A 15 -2.28 -11.31 -9.10
N GLY A 16 -3.18 -10.35 -8.98
CA GLY A 16 -4.62 -10.60 -9.10
C GLY A 16 -5.47 -9.42 -8.64
N ASP A 17 -6.76 -9.48 -8.96
CA ASP A 17 -7.74 -8.58 -8.37
C ASP A 17 -7.84 -8.86 -6.86
N CYS A 18 -7.61 -7.85 -6.04
CA CYS A 18 -7.61 -7.99 -4.59
C CYS A 18 -8.94 -8.55 -4.06
N ARG A 19 -10.07 -8.24 -4.69
CA ARG A 19 -11.39 -8.76 -4.31
C ARG A 19 -11.46 -10.28 -4.47
N ALA A 20 -10.90 -10.80 -5.56
CA ALA A 20 -10.88 -12.25 -5.81
C ALA A 20 -9.88 -12.96 -4.90
N VAL A 21 -8.69 -12.37 -4.70
CA VAL A 21 -7.63 -12.94 -3.87
C VAL A 21 -8.05 -12.97 -2.40
N LEU A 22 -8.57 -11.85 -1.88
CA LEU A 22 -9.01 -11.76 -0.48
C LEU A 22 -10.09 -12.80 -0.15
N ARG A 23 -11.09 -13.04 -1.03
CA ARG A 23 -12.17 -14.01 -0.81
C ARG A 23 -11.68 -15.43 -0.49
N VAL A 24 -10.54 -15.83 -1.06
CA VAL A 24 -9.97 -17.17 -0.86
C VAL A 24 -8.92 -17.24 0.25
N MET A 25 -8.61 -16.11 0.87
CA MET A 25 -7.75 -16.05 2.04
C MET A 25 -8.50 -16.51 3.30
N PRO A 26 -7.80 -17.13 4.27
CA PRO A 26 -8.40 -17.44 5.57
C PRO A 26 -8.90 -16.17 6.27
N ALA A 27 -10.00 -16.30 7.04
CA ALA A 27 -10.41 -15.25 7.96
C ALA A 27 -9.42 -15.13 9.13
N GLU A 28 -9.32 -13.92 9.71
CA GLU A 28 -8.56 -13.67 10.95
C GLU A 28 -7.11 -14.16 10.87
N CYS A 29 -6.40 -13.71 9.85
CA CYS A 29 -5.01 -14.10 9.59
C CYS A 29 -4.06 -12.91 9.36
N VAL A 30 -4.58 -11.68 9.30
CA VAL A 30 -3.83 -10.46 9.06
C VAL A 30 -3.90 -9.57 10.31
N HIS A 31 -2.78 -9.01 10.74
CA HIS A 31 -2.69 -8.18 11.94
C HIS A 31 -2.69 -6.69 11.62
N LEU A 32 -2.15 -6.33 10.47
CA LEU A 32 -2.08 -4.95 10.02
C LEU A 32 -2.32 -4.89 8.50
N VAL A 33 -3.25 -4.04 8.08
CA VAL A 33 -3.41 -3.63 6.68
C VAL A 33 -2.85 -2.23 6.53
N ILE A 34 -1.97 -2.02 5.56
CA ILE A 34 -1.50 -0.68 5.15
C ILE A 34 -1.71 -0.57 3.66
N THR A 35 -2.47 0.40 3.21
CA THR A 35 -2.74 0.54 1.78
C THR A 35 -3.14 1.94 1.36
N SER A 36 -2.99 2.20 0.08
CA SER A 36 -3.51 3.37 -0.63
C SER A 36 -4.21 2.86 -1.89
N PRO A 37 -5.54 2.84 -1.93
CA PRO A 37 -6.27 2.43 -3.12
C PRO A 37 -6.02 3.43 -4.26
N PRO A 38 -6.31 3.09 -5.53
CA PRO A 38 -6.34 4.06 -6.61
C PRO A 38 -7.26 5.23 -6.25
N TYR A 39 -6.87 6.49 -6.52
CA TYR A 39 -7.60 7.66 -6.03
C TYR A 39 -8.72 8.14 -6.97
N ASN A 40 -8.98 7.43 -8.05
CA ASN A 40 -9.95 7.80 -9.09
C ASN A 40 -9.70 9.21 -9.67
N VAL A 41 -8.44 9.54 -9.93
CA VAL A 41 -7.99 10.84 -10.45
C VAL A 41 -7.52 10.76 -11.92
N GLY A 42 -7.74 9.63 -12.56
CA GLY A 42 -7.40 9.40 -13.96
C GLY A 42 -5.95 9.07 -14.22
N LEU A 43 -5.25 8.52 -13.24
CA LEU A 43 -3.92 7.98 -13.42
C LEU A 43 -3.96 6.64 -14.17
N ASP A 44 -2.97 6.40 -15.00
CA ASP A 44 -2.83 5.12 -15.69
C ASP A 44 -2.23 4.09 -14.72
N TYR A 45 -3.11 3.31 -14.11
CA TYR A 45 -2.75 2.10 -13.38
C TYR A 45 -3.00 0.90 -14.29
N ASP A 46 -1.96 0.25 -14.76
CA ASP A 46 -1.98 -0.92 -15.63
C ASP A 46 -3.10 -1.91 -15.23
N GLY A 47 -4.21 -1.94 -16.01
CA GLY A 47 -5.36 -2.83 -15.79
C GLY A 47 -6.46 -2.32 -14.85
N HIS A 48 -6.44 -1.05 -14.41
CA HIS A 48 -7.50 -0.44 -13.61
C HIS A 48 -8.07 0.83 -14.27
N ASN A 49 -9.40 0.95 -14.29
CA ASN A 49 -10.06 2.18 -14.73
C ASN A 49 -10.14 3.21 -13.59
N ASP A 50 -9.21 4.16 -13.56
CA ASP A 50 -9.12 5.21 -12.53
C ASP A 50 -9.99 6.47 -12.89
N LYS A 51 -11.09 6.28 -13.63
CA LYS A 51 -12.04 7.34 -14.09
C LYS A 51 -13.49 6.90 -13.91
N MET A 52 -13.80 6.23 -12.83
CA MET A 52 -15.17 5.85 -12.53
C MET A 52 -16.00 7.07 -12.06
N PRO A 53 -17.31 7.12 -12.29
CA PRO A 53 -18.20 7.99 -11.52
C PRO A 53 -17.98 7.79 -10.03
N TYR A 54 -18.04 8.88 -9.26
CA TYR A 54 -17.58 8.88 -7.86
C TYR A 54 -18.30 7.84 -6.99
N GLU A 55 -19.63 7.76 -7.08
CA GLU A 55 -20.41 6.79 -6.33
C GLU A 55 -20.06 5.35 -6.71
N GLN A 56 -19.89 5.08 -8.02
CA GLN A 56 -19.47 3.76 -8.48
C GLN A 56 -18.07 3.36 -7.98
N TYR A 57 -17.18 4.33 -7.83
CA TYR A 57 -15.88 4.10 -7.25
C TYR A 57 -15.98 3.73 -5.75
N LEU A 58 -16.81 4.42 -4.99
CA LEU A 58 -17.07 4.09 -3.59
C LEU A 58 -17.71 2.69 -3.46
N ASP A 59 -18.68 2.36 -4.32
CA ASP A 59 -19.29 1.04 -4.38
C ASP A 59 -18.30 -0.06 -4.76
N TRP A 60 -17.36 0.25 -5.65
CA TRP A 60 -16.30 -0.69 -6.05
C TRP A 60 -15.36 -1.05 -4.88
N LEU A 61 -15.15 -0.12 -3.95
CA LEU A 61 -14.32 -0.34 -2.75
C LEU A 61 -15.04 -1.16 -1.66
N MET A 62 -16.35 -1.10 -1.57
CA MET A 62 -17.11 -1.78 -0.50
C MET A 62 -16.82 -3.28 -0.37
N PRO A 63 -16.76 -4.10 -1.44
CA PRO A 63 -16.35 -5.49 -1.35
C PRO A 63 -14.93 -5.68 -0.80
N VAL A 64 -14.00 -4.77 -1.12
CA VAL A 64 -12.64 -4.80 -0.59
C VAL A 64 -12.67 -4.59 0.92
N TRP A 65 -13.37 -3.56 1.40
CA TRP A 65 -13.47 -3.26 2.83
C TRP A 65 -14.08 -4.41 3.64
N LYS A 66 -15.13 -5.06 3.11
CA LYS A 66 -15.76 -6.24 3.73
C LYS A 66 -14.76 -7.39 3.88
N GLU A 67 -13.99 -7.67 2.83
CA GLU A 67 -13.01 -8.75 2.87
C GLU A 67 -11.81 -8.39 3.76
N LEU A 68 -11.35 -7.14 3.79
CA LEU A 68 -10.31 -6.69 4.72
C LEU A 68 -10.76 -6.86 6.17
N LYS A 69 -12.02 -6.53 6.49
CA LYS A 69 -12.57 -6.79 7.82
C LYS A 69 -12.58 -8.28 8.17
N ARG A 70 -12.93 -9.14 7.21
CA ARG A 70 -12.97 -10.61 7.42
C ARG A 70 -11.58 -11.19 7.68
N VAL A 71 -10.57 -10.77 6.92
CA VAL A 71 -9.20 -11.33 7.05
C VAL A 71 -8.42 -10.76 8.22
N LEU A 72 -8.74 -9.55 8.71
CA LEU A 72 -8.15 -8.99 9.92
C LEU A 72 -8.50 -9.83 11.16
N VAL A 73 -7.51 -10.02 12.04
CA VAL A 73 -7.73 -10.56 13.39
C VAL A 73 -8.53 -9.57 14.23
N ASP A 74 -9.11 -10.01 15.33
CA ASP A 74 -9.69 -9.10 16.31
C ASP A 74 -8.61 -8.16 16.87
N GLY A 75 -8.92 -6.88 17.05
CA GLY A 75 -7.92 -5.87 17.39
C GLY A 75 -6.92 -5.55 16.28
N GLY A 76 -6.97 -6.22 15.12
CA GLY A 76 -6.11 -5.91 13.96
C GLY A 76 -6.33 -4.49 13.42
N ARG A 77 -5.28 -3.89 12.87
CA ARG A 77 -5.28 -2.49 12.43
C ARG A 77 -5.43 -2.37 10.91
N PHE A 78 -6.13 -1.34 10.50
CA PHE A 78 -6.21 -0.92 9.11
C PHE A 78 -5.79 0.55 8.98
N ALA A 79 -4.65 0.81 8.35
CA ALA A 79 -4.12 2.12 8.03
C ALA A 79 -4.38 2.42 6.54
N LEU A 80 -5.33 3.33 6.28
CA LEU A 80 -5.74 3.75 4.96
C LEU A 80 -5.11 5.10 4.64
N ASN A 81 -4.18 5.14 3.68
CA ASN A 81 -3.64 6.40 3.17
C ASN A 81 -4.48 6.91 2.02
N ILE A 82 -4.92 8.16 2.12
CA ILE A 82 -5.76 8.82 1.11
C ILE A 82 -5.61 10.33 1.16
N ALA A 83 -5.65 10.97 0.00
CA ALA A 83 -5.69 12.42 -0.11
C ALA A 83 -7.07 12.87 -0.62
N PRO A 84 -7.55 14.07 -0.20
CA PRO A 84 -8.67 14.68 -0.88
C PRO A 84 -8.34 14.90 -2.35
N THR A 85 -9.30 14.63 -3.23
CA THR A 85 -9.07 14.71 -4.66
C THR A 85 -9.70 15.97 -5.26
N SER A 86 -9.14 16.40 -6.39
CA SER A 86 -9.54 17.59 -7.14
C SER A 86 -9.37 18.92 -6.37
N ILE A 87 -8.97 19.96 -7.11
CA ILE A 87 -8.82 21.32 -6.56
C ILE A 87 -10.07 22.15 -6.87
N LYS A 88 -10.66 21.94 -8.06
CA LYS A 88 -11.84 22.70 -8.53
C LYS A 88 -13.15 22.12 -8.03
N ASP A 89 -13.21 20.78 -7.91
CA ASP A 89 -14.32 20.02 -7.40
C ASP A 89 -13.78 19.17 -6.24
N PHE A 90 -13.67 19.80 -5.07
CA PHE A 90 -13.08 19.17 -3.90
C PHE A 90 -13.95 17.98 -3.45
N ARG A 91 -13.39 16.77 -3.55
CA ARG A 91 -14.04 15.55 -3.11
C ARG A 91 -13.41 15.09 -1.80
N PRO A 92 -14.17 15.12 -0.70
CA PRO A 92 -13.68 14.72 0.61
C PRO A 92 -13.65 13.19 0.75
N ILE A 93 -13.03 12.50 -0.20
CA ILE A 93 -13.00 11.05 -0.34
C ILE A 93 -12.53 10.32 0.93
N HIS A 94 -11.67 10.95 1.71
CA HIS A 94 -11.19 10.44 3.00
C HIS A 94 -12.33 10.34 4.03
N TYR A 95 -13.28 11.28 4.03
CA TYR A 95 -14.47 11.22 4.90
C TYR A 95 -15.45 10.15 4.43
N ASP A 96 -15.69 10.04 3.12
CA ASP A 96 -16.63 9.05 2.58
C ASP A 96 -16.12 7.63 2.81
N MET A 97 -14.83 7.37 2.61
CA MET A 97 -14.22 6.09 2.96
C MET A 97 -14.26 5.81 4.47
N ALA A 98 -14.03 6.84 5.30
CA ALA A 98 -14.16 6.68 6.75
C ALA A 98 -15.60 6.33 7.16
N ALA A 99 -16.59 6.96 6.52
CA ALA A 99 -18.00 6.65 6.74
C ALA A 99 -18.33 5.20 6.34
N GLN A 100 -17.87 4.74 5.17
CA GLN A 100 -18.04 3.36 4.73
C GLN A 100 -17.43 2.36 5.72
N LEU A 101 -16.20 2.60 6.17
CA LEU A 101 -15.50 1.71 7.11
C LEU A 101 -16.20 1.67 8.47
N ARG A 102 -16.66 2.83 8.98
CA ARG A 102 -17.44 2.90 10.21
C ARG A 102 -18.79 2.19 10.09
N ALA A 103 -19.49 2.34 8.96
CA ALA A 103 -20.74 1.64 8.68
C ALA A 103 -20.55 0.11 8.62
N LEU A 104 -19.38 -0.37 8.21
CA LEU A 104 -19.01 -1.78 8.29
C LEU A 104 -18.63 -2.22 9.72
N GLY A 105 -18.63 -1.31 10.71
CA GLY A 105 -18.32 -1.60 12.09
C GLY A 105 -16.81 -1.69 12.38
N PHE A 106 -15.98 -0.97 11.64
CA PHE A 106 -14.62 -0.66 12.07
C PHE A 106 -14.65 0.44 13.13
N ILE A 107 -13.77 0.35 14.11
CA ILE A 107 -13.56 1.39 15.13
C ILE A 107 -12.50 2.35 14.60
N MET A 108 -12.86 3.61 14.35
CA MET A 108 -11.88 4.62 13.98
C MET A 108 -11.02 4.98 15.21
N ARG A 109 -9.71 4.88 15.05
CA ARG A 109 -8.73 5.08 16.14
C ARG A 109 -8.19 6.50 16.15
N THR A 110 -7.75 6.96 14.99
CA THR A 110 -7.12 8.25 14.80
C THR A 110 -6.98 8.57 13.32
N GLU A 111 -6.63 9.79 13.04
CA GLU A 111 -6.09 10.23 11.76
C GLU A 111 -4.68 10.80 11.96
N ILE A 112 -3.81 10.56 10.99
CA ILE A 112 -2.46 11.07 10.95
C ILE A 112 -2.35 11.96 9.71
N LEU A 113 -1.88 13.19 9.88
CA LEU A 113 -1.57 14.08 8.78
C LEU A 113 -0.14 13.83 8.31
N TRP A 114 0.00 13.22 7.13
CA TRP A 114 1.30 13.10 6.48
C TRP A 114 1.60 14.36 5.68
N TYR A 115 2.41 15.26 6.23
CA TYR A 115 2.85 16.48 5.58
C TYR A 115 4.08 16.21 4.70
N LYS A 116 3.93 16.47 3.39
CA LYS A 116 4.93 16.12 2.37
C LYS A 116 6.11 17.07 2.26
N GLN A 117 6.10 18.21 2.94
CA GLN A 117 7.14 19.26 2.88
C GLN A 117 7.44 19.77 1.45
N THR A 118 6.57 19.51 0.49
CA THR A 118 6.76 19.91 -0.90
C THR A 118 5.67 20.85 -1.35
N MET A 119 6.07 21.99 -1.88
CA MET A 119 5.14 22.94 -2.53
C MET A 119 5.07 22.67 -4.06
N ARG A 120 5.01 21.41 -4.46
CA ARG A 120 4.76 21.05 -5.86
C ARG A 120 3.36 21.52 -6.24
N ARG A 121 3.19 22.15 -7.43
CA ARG A 121 1.96 22.75 -7.96
C ARG A 121 1.63 24.15 -7.42
N ARG A 122 2.62 25.00 -7.19
CA ARG A 122 2.42 26.42 -6.83
C ARG A 122 1.63 27.25 -7.85
N THR A 123 1.25 26.67 -9.00
CA THR A 123 0.51 27.37 -10.08
C THR A 123 -0.99 27.13 -10.07
N ALA A 124 -1.53 26.36 -9.11
CA ALA A 124 -2.95 25.98 -9.05
C ALA A 124 -3.75 26.83 -8.04
N TRP A 125 -3.40 28.10 -7.87
CA TRP A 125 -3.95 28.97 -6.81
C TRP A 125 -5.32 29.61 -7.12
N GLY A 126 -5.90 29.37 -8.28
CA GLY A 126 -7.13 30.03 -8.71
C GLY A 126 -6.85 31.50 -9.04
N SER A 127 -7.61 32.41 -8.43
CA SER A 127 -7.39 33.85 -8.60
C SER A 127 -6.18 34.33 -7.80
N TRP A 128 -5.09 34.68 -8.52
CA TRP A 128 -3.88 35.20 -7.92
C TRP A 128 -4.10 36.57 -7.27
N LYS A 129 -3.71 36.71 -6.01
CA LYS A 129 -3.84 37.95 -5.21
C LYS A 129 -5.26 38.55 -5.15
N SER A 130 -6.29 37.72 -5.32
CA SER A 130 -7.68 38.15 -5.27
C SER A 130 -8.53 37.17 -4.47
N PRO A 131 -9.44 37.64 -3.61
CA PRO A 131 -10.36 36.80 -2.87
C PRO A 131 -11.49 36.22 -3.74
N ARG A 132 -11.53 36.53 -5.04
CA ARG A 132 -12.62 36.12 -5.93
C ARG A 132 -12.78 34.60 -6.00
N ASN A 133 -11.69 33.85 -6.11
CA ASN A 133 -11.72 32.37 -6.15
C ASN A 133 -10.31 31.79 -5.88
N PRO A 134 -9.72 32.00 -4.69
CA PRO A 134 -8.46 31.41 -4.35
C PRO A 134 -8.62 29.92 -4.07
N HIS A 135 -7.59 29.10 -4.42
CA HIS A 135 -7.58 27.67 -4.13
C HIS A 135 -6.49 27.35 -3.11
N ILE A 136 -6.83 26.49 -2.17
CA ILE A 136 -5.87 25.85 -1.28
C ILE A 136 -5.45 24.52 -1.89
N VAL A 137 -4.15 24.31 -2.02
CA VAL A 137 -3.57 23.06 -2.50
C VAL A 137 -2.99 22.31 -1.32
N PRO A 138 -3.64 21.24 -0.84
CA PRO A 138 -3.13 20.47 0.28
C PRO A 138 -1.73 19.92 0.01
N SER A 139 -0.79 20.14 0.94
CA SER A 139 0.56 19.55 0.92
C SER A 139 0.64 18.31 1.80
N TRP A 140 -0.49 17.75 2.17
CA TRP A 140 -0.60 16.58 3.05
C TRP A 140 -1.54 15.53 2.49
N GLU A 141 -1.43 14.34 3.03
CA GLU A 141 -2.39 13.25 2.90
C GLU A 141 -2.79 12.78 4.29
N TYR A 142 -3.89 12.05 4.36
CA TYR A 142 -4.41 11.47 5.59
C TYR A 142 -4.03 9.99 5.66
N VAL A 143 -3.59 9.53 6.83
CA VAL A 143 -3.58 8.11 7.16
C VAL A 143 -4.66 7.88 8.21
N LEU A 144 -5.78 7.31 7.77
CA LEU A 144 -6.90 6.98 8.64
C LEU A 144 -6.65 5.61 9.26
N VAL A 145 -6.64 5.52 10.58
CA VAL A 145 -6.35 4.28 11.29
C VAL A 145 -7.61 3.74 11.97
N PHE A 146 -7.90 2.49 11.67
CA PHE A 146 -9.05 1.76 12.23
C PHE A 146 -8.59 0.49 12.92
N SER A 147 -9.46 -0.08 13.78
CA SER A 147 -9.33 -1.43 14.30
C SER A 147 -10.60 -2.23 14.05
N LYS A 148 -10.45 -3.57 13.95
CA LYS A 148 -11.57 -4.51 13.91
C LYS A 148 -11.88 -4.96 15.33
N GLY A 149 -13.17 -4.87 15.74
CA GLY A 149 -13.66 -5.42 17.00
C GLY A 149 -13.05 -4.74 18.22
N SER A 150 -11.92 -5.21 18.68
CA SER A 150 -11.26 -4.73 19.90
C SER A 150 -10.38 -3.49 19.67
N TRP A 151 -10.19 -2.71 20.75
CA TRP A 151 -9.17 -1.67 20.83
C TRP A 151 -7.76 -2.22 20.99
N THR A 152 -7.62 -3.44 21.48
CA THR A 152 -6.34 -4.08 21.81
C THR A 152 -6.00 -5.12 20.75
N LEU A 153 -4.78 -5.05 20.19
CA LEU A 153 -4.21 -6.13 19.39
C LEU A 153 -3.52 -7.10 20.33
N ASP A 154 -3.92 -8.36 20.26
CA ASP A 154 -3.28 -9.42 21.04
C ASP A 154 -1.84 -9.69 20.53
N GLY A 155 -0.90 -9.87 21.46
CA GLY A 155 0.50 -10.11 21.15
C GLY A 155 1.40 -10.08 22.39
N ASP A 156 2.60 -10.64 22.24
CA ASP A 156 3.60 -10.65 23.31
C ASP A 156 4.39 -9.33 23.33
N ARG A 157 4.51 -8.70 24.50
CA ARG A 157 5.29 -7.48 24.70
C ARG A 157 6.77 -7.65 24.30
N ARG A 158 7.31 -8.87 24.38
CA ARG A 158 8.68 -9.20 23.95
C ARG A 158 8.89 -9.07 22.46
N ASP A 159 7.83 -9.17 21.66
CA ASP A 159 7.85 -8.99 20.21
C ASP A 159 7.63 -7.54 19.79
N ALA A 160 7.40 -6.62 20.75
CA ALA A 160 7.40 -5.19 20.51
C ALA A 160 8.83 -4.69 20.35
N ASP A 161 9.13 -4.10 19.20
CA ASP A 161 10.48 -3.66 18.85
C ASP A 161 10.57 -2.14 18.61
N ILE A 162 9.52 -1.39 19.00
CA ILE A 162 9.53 0.06 19.01
C ILE A 162 10.28 0.58 20.23
N THR A 163 11.20 1.53 20.03
CA THR A 163 11.92 2.18 21.15
C THR A 163 11.04 3.24 21.82
N GLY A 164 11.40 3.67 23.04
CA GLY A 164 10.68 4.73 23.74
C GLY A 164 10.65 6.05 22.95
N ASP A 165 11.78 6.43 22.36
CA ASP A 165 11.89 7.65 21.54
C ASP A 165 11.07 7.57 20.25
N GLU A 166 11.09 6.41 19.59
CA GLU A 166 10.22 6.16 18.43
C GLU A 166 8.76 6.26 18.83
N PHE A 167 8.36 5.66 19.97
CA PHE A 167 6.99 5.66 20.44
C PHE A 167 6.49 7.09 20.67
N ILE A 168 7.25 7.91 21.42
CA ILE A 168 6.91 9.32 21.69
C ILE A 168 6.79 10.09 20.38
N ARG A 169 7.78 9.95 19.48
CA ARG A 169 7.80 10.66 18.20
C ARG A 169 6.67 10.24 17.25
N PHE A 170 6.27 8.95 17.26
CA PHE A 170 5.21 8.44 16.38
C PHE A 170 3.81 8.66 16.96
N SER A 171 3.71 9.01 18.25
CA SER A 171 2.43 9.36 18.89
C SER A 171 1.90 10.72 18.46
N ASP A 172 2.73 11.58 17.85
CA ASP A 172 2.28 12.84 17.25
C ASP A 172 1.46 12.53 15.99
N GLY A 173 0.28 13.12 15.87
CA GLY A 173 -0.60 12.98 14.71
C GLY A 173 -0.16 13.77 13.47
N PHE A 174 0.93 14.53 13.53
CA PHE A 174 1.46 15.33 12.42
C PHE A 174 2.84 14.83 11.99
N TRP A 175 2.89 14.05 10.92
CA TRP A 175 4.13 13.43 10.45
C TRP A 175 4.73 14.18 9.26
N GLN A 176 5.85 14.84 9.50
CA GLN A 176 6.64 15.49 8.45
C GLN A 176 7.57 14.46 7.79
N ILE A 177 7.17 13.94 6.64
CA ILE A 177 7.93 12.93 5.89
C ILE A 177 8.00 13.36 4.43
N SER A 178 9.22 13.52 3.92
CA SER A 178 9.42 13.85 2.50
C SER A 178 9.01 12.67 1.61
N PRO A 179 8.32 12.92 0.49
CA PRO A 179 8.07 11.89 -0.51
C PRO A 179 9.37 11.27 -1.01
N GLU A 180 9.30 10.01 -1.45
CA GLU A 180 10.42 9.37 -2.14
C GLU A 180 10.80 10.16 -3.39
N THR A 181 12.07 10.59 -3.46
CA THR A 181 12.63 11.29 -4.60
C THR A 181 13.84 10.53 -5.13
N ARG A 182 14.07 10.60 -6.45
CA ARG A 182 15.26 9.99 -7.06
C ARG A 182 16.55 10.53 -6.44
N GLY A 183 17.49 9.63 -6.16
CA GLY A 183 18.83 9.97 -5.64
C GLY A 183 18.92 10.14 -4.13
N ARG A 184 17.82 10.05 -3.37
CA ARG A 184 17.86 9.99 -1.91
C ARG A 184 18.14 8.55 -1.48
N GLN A 185 19.03 8.37 -0.50
CA GLN A 185 19.23 7.03 0.08
C GLN A 185 17.91 6.57 0.72
N PRO A 186 17.50 5.31 0.51
CA PRO A 186 16.34 4.76 1.17
C PRO A 186 16.45 4.89 2.68
N PHE A 187 15.36 5.31 3.33
CA PHE A 187 15.31 5.52 4.79
C PHE A 187 15.80 4.29 5.58
N LEU A 188 15.38 3.09 5.16
CA LEU A 188 15.78 1.85 5.82
C LEU A 188 17.27 1.54 5.71
N ASN A 189 17.97 2.03 4.68
CA ASN A 189 19.42 1.85 4.57
C ASN A 189 20.17 2.71 5.60
N SER A 190 19.57 3.78 6.13
CA SER A 190 20.14 4.55 7.23
C SER A 190 19.98 3.84 8.58
N LEU A 191 18.89 3.11 8.77
CA LEU A 191 18.62 2.33 10.00
C LEU A 191 19.27 0.95 9.99
N TYR A 192 19.31 0.33 8.81
CA TYR A 192 19.85 -1.02 8.58
C TYR A 192 20.89 -0.94 7.45
N PRO A 193 22.09 -0.38 7.69
CA PRO A 193 23.11 -0.30 6.66
C PRO A 193 23.44 -1.70 6.14
N PRO A 194 23.60 -1.88 4.81
CA PRO A 194 23.99 -3.15 4.25
C PRO A 194 25.30 -3.59 4.91
N ARG A 195 25.36 -4.85 5.40
CA ARG A 195 26.59 -5.40 5.98
C ARG A 195 27.69 -5.23 4.95
N ARG A 196 28.70 -4.41 5.25
CA ARG A 196 29.91 -4.30 4.44
C ARG A 196 30.54 -5.70 4.42
N ARG A 197 30.45 -6.39 3.27
CA ARG A 197 31.34 -7.52 3.02
C ARG A 197 32.75 -6.95 3.12
N ALA A 198 33.58 -7.52 3.99
CA ALA A 198 35.00 -7.32 3.90
C ALA A 198 35.45 -7.81 2.51
N VAL A 199 35.55 -6.86 1.59
CA VAL A 199 36.13 -7.13 0.28
C VAL A 199 37.61 -7.31 0.53
N ARG A 200 38.06 -8.58 0.52
CA ARG A 200 39.49 -8.87 0.27
C ARG A 200 39.85 -8.14 -1.02
N ASN A 201 40.86 -7.28 -0.93
CA ASN A 201 41.47 -6.62 -2.04
C ASN A 201 41.97 -7.67 -3.05
N GLU A 202 41.16 -7.98 -4.06
CA GLU A 202 41.68 -8.48 -5.31
C GLU A 202 41.49 -7.34 -6.31
N LEU A 203 42.64 -6.93 -6.87
CA LEU A 203 42.75 -5.89 -7.91
C LEU A 203 41.78 -6.20 -9.05
N CYS A 204 40.74 -5.41 -9.20
CA CYS A 204 39.93 -5.40 -10.40
C CYS A 204 40.51 -4.30 -11.33
N PRO A 205 40.82 -4.60 -12.58
CA PRO A 205 41.40 -3.60 -13.50
C PRO A 205 40.40 -2.48 -13.77
N LEU A 206 40.91 -1.26 -13.81
CA LEU A 206 40.21 -0.02 -14.13
C LEU A 206 39.32 -0.13 -15.38
N GLY A 207 38.06 -0.43 -15.21
CA GLY A 207 37.00 -0.25 -16.18
C GLY A 207 36.28 1.07 -15.91
N LYS A 208 36.21 1.90 -16.94
CA LYS A 208 35.78 3.30 -16.95
C LYS A 208 34.47 3.56 -16.16
N ALA A 209 34.53 4.47 -15.21
CA ALA A 209 33.44 4.96 -14.36
C ALA A 209 32.31 5.74 -15.10
N SER A 210 32.20 5.61 -16.43
CA SER A 210 31.25 6.36 -17.26
C SER A 210 29.90 5.68 -17.44
N ASP A 211 29.78 4.36 -17.23
CA ASP A 211 28.55 3.62 -17.59
C ASP A 211 27.54 3.52 -16.46
N SER A 212 27.96 3.59 -15.19
CA SER A 212 27.05 3.56 -14.04
C SER A 212 26.20 4.82 -13.90
N LYS A 213 26.71 5.99 -14.28
CA LYS A 213 25.95 7.26 -14.28
C LYS A 213 24.92 7.33 -15.40
N ARG A 214 25.15 6.70 -16.56
CA ARG A 214 24.20 6.64 -17.67
C ARG A 214 23.04 5.65 -17.44
N ALA A 215 23.28 4.56 -16.72
CA ALA A 215 22.23 3.59 -16.35
C ALA A 215 21.27 4.19 -15.31
N ALA A 216 21.75 4.98 -14.35
CA ALA A 216 20.95 5.66 -13.35
C ALA A 216 20.05 6.79 -13.93
N GLN A 217 20.41 7.36 -15.09
CA GLN A 217 19.67 8.46 -15.72
C GLN A 217 18.48 8.03 -16.60
N ARG A 218 18.32 6.74 -16.94
CA ARG A 218 17.31 6.29 -17.92
C ARG A 218 16.02 5.65 -17.36
N ALA A 219 15.92 5.38 -16.09
CA ALA A 219 14.67 4.81 -15.52
C ALA A 219 13.66 5.92 -15.20
N LYS A 220 12.60 6.07 -16.02
CA LYS A 220 11.40 6.85 -15.66
C LYS A 220 10.81 6.32 -14.34
N PRO A 221 10.15 7.18 -13.49
CA PRO A 221 9.50 6.67 -12.29
C PRO A 221 8.50 5.59 -12.70
N THR A 222 8.69 4.40 -12.17
CA THR A 222 7.93 3.21 -12.54
C THR A 222 6.56 3.16 -11.86
N HIS A 223 6.32 4.04 -10.86
CA HIS A 223 5.05 4.19 -10.16
C HIS A 223 4.74 5.67 -9.94
N PRO A 224 3.48 6.12 -10.16
CA PRO A 224 3.12 7.54 -10.06
C PRO A 224 3.22 8.11 -8.63
N ALA A 225 3.04 7.30 -7.58
CA ALA A 225 3.05 7.75 -6.20
C ALA A 225 3.48 6.62 -5.22
N PRO A 226 4.80 6.29 -5.13
CA PRO A 226 5.25 5.30 -4.16
C PRO A 226 5.18 5.86 -2.74
N PHE A 227 4.85 5.01 -1.77
CA PHE A 227 4.97 5.36 -0.35
C PHE A 227 6.43 5.65 0.04
N PRO A 228 6.67 6.64 0.91
CA PRO A 228 7.96 6.75 1.60
C PRO A 228 8.16 5.55 2.55
N GLU A 229 9.35 4.97 2.53
CA GLU A 229 9.70 3.87 3.44
C GLU A 229 9.51 4.25 4.91
N GLU A 230 9.81 5.51 5.28
CA GLU A 230 9.64 6.01 6.65
C GLU A 230 8.18 6.01 7.11
N LEU A 231 7.23 6.36 6.24
CA LEU A 231 5.80 6.32 6.57
C LEU A 231 5.37 4.90 6.94
N ILE A 232 5.75 3.93 6.11
CA ILE A 232 5.41 2.53 6.32
C ILE A 232 6.14 1.96 7.54
N TYR A 233 7.41 2.34 7.75
CA TYR A 233 8.18 1.94 8.92
C TYR A 233 7.48 2.38 10.22
N ARG A 234 7.07 3.64 10.32
CA ARG A 234 6.36 4.15 11.50
C ARG A 234 5.06 3.39 11.75
N LEU A 235 4.25 3.16 10.71
CA LEU A 235 3.00 2.42 10.84
C LEU A 235 3.22 0.97 11.30
N ILE A 236 4.20 0.27 10.73
CA ILE A 236 4.50 -1.11 11.09
C ILE A 236 5.00 -1.20 12.53
N LYS A 237 5.94 -0.35 12.93
CA LYS A 237 6.52 -0.35 14.28
C LYS A 237 5.48 0.01 15.35
N PHE A 238 4.56 0.94 15.04
CA PHE A 238 3.59 1.46 15.99
C PHE A 238 2.36 0.55 16.13
N TYR A 239 2.01 -0.23 15.09
CA TYR A 239 0.75 -0.97 15.03
C TYR A 239 0.89 -2.49 14.88
N SER A 240 2.10 -3.06 14.95
CA SER A 240 2.30 -4.51 14.85
C SER A 240 3.49 -5.00 15.66
N TYR A 241 3.43 -6.26 16.06
CA TYR A 241 4.53 -6.99 16.69
C TYR A 241 5.40 -7.69 15.65
N LYS A 242 6.64 -8.08 16.00
CA LYS A 242 7.46 -9.00 15.19
C LYS A 242 6.67 -10.29 14.92
N GLY A 243 6.86 -10.88 13.75
CA GLY A 243 6.12 -12.08 13.33
C GLY A 243 4.66 -11.84 12.90
N ASN A 244 4.10 -10.64 13.11
CA ASN A 244 2.76 -10.33 12.62
C ASN A 244 2.70 -10.30 11.10
N VAL A 245 1.49 -10.47 10.54
CA VAL A 245 1.23 -10.44 9.10
C VAL A 245 0.74 -9.07 8.69
N VAL A 246 1.43 -8.43 7.76
CA VAL A 246 1.09 -7.14 7.16
C VAL A 246 0.59 -7.36 5.74
N LEU A 247 -0.57 -6.82 5.40
CA LEU A 247 -1.20 -6.95 4.07
C LEU A 247 -1.27 -5.59 3.37
N ASP A 248 -0.93 -5.58 2.09
CA ASP A 248 -1.24 -4.48 1.17
C ASP A 248 -2.00 -5.04 -0.05
N PRO A 249 -3.33 -4.79 -0.16
CA PRO A 249 -4.16 -5.26 -1.26
C PRO A 249 -4.00 -4.46 -2.56
N PHE A 250 -3.31 -3.30 -2.52
CA PHE A 250 -2.96 -2.47 -3.66
C PHE A 250 -1.46 -2.18 -3.65
N GLY A 251 -0.66 -3.23 -3.57
CA GLY A 251 0.73 -3.20 -3.15
C GLY A 251 1.72 -2.47 -4.06
N GLY A 252 1.33 -2.18 -5.31
CA GLY A 252 2.16 -1.43 -6.25
C GLY A 252 3.57 -2.00 -6.36
N THR A 253 4.57 -1.15 -6.18
CA THR A 253 6.00 -1.53 -6.25
C THR A 253 6.55 -2.18 -4.99
N GLY A 254 5.71 -2.56 -4.01
CA GLY A 254 6.07 -3.43 -2.89
C GLY A 254 6.75 -2.74 -1.71
N THR A 255 6.54 -1.44 -1.48
CA THR A 255 7.17 -0.74 -0.35
C THR A 255 6.72 -1.31 1.00
N VAL A 256 5.42 -1.57 1.19
CA VAL A 256 4.88 -2.17 2.42
C VAL A 256 5.49 -3.54 2.68
N ALA A 257 5.52 -4.41 1.67
CA ALA A 257 6.08 -5.75 1.76
C ALA A 257 7.58 -5.73 2.12
N MET A 258 8.35 -4.82 1.48
CA MET A 258 9.78 -4.67 1.75
C MET A 258 10.05 -4.22 3.18
N VAL A 259 9.32 -3.22 3.67
CA VAL A 259 9.49 -2.70 5.05
C VAL A 259 9.06 -3.76 6.06
N ALA A 260 7.94 -4.45 5.84
CA ALA A 260 7.48 -5.53 6.70
C ALA A 260 8.55 -6.62 6.86
N LYS A 261 9.13 -7.09 5.75
CA LYS A 261 10.21 -8.08 5.78
C LYS A 261 11.45 -7.59 6.53
N LYS A 262 11.91 -6.37 6.26
CA LYS A 262 13.09 -5.78 6.91
C LYS A 262 12.91 -5.57 8.41
N THR A 263 11.66 -5.41 8.86
CA THR A 263 11.31 -5.22 10.29
C THR A 263 10.87 -6.52 10.99
N GLY A 264 11.05 -7.68 10.34
CA GLY A 264 10.73 -8.99 10.95
C GLY A 264 9.25 -9.32 11.02
N ARG A 265 8.45 -8.74 10.12
CA ARG A 265 7.04 -9.10 9.90
C ARG A 265 6.91 -9.94 8.64
N HIS A 266 5.90 -10.79 8.62
CA HIS A 266 5.45 -11.41 7.38
C HIS A 266 4.66 -10.43 6.54
N PHE A 267 4.68 -10.58 5.23
CA PHE A 267 3.89 -9.75 4.33
C PHE A 267 3.00 -10.56 3.40
N ILE A 268 1.91 -9.93 2.97
CA ILE A 268 1.08 -10.38 1.84
C ILE A 268 0.92 -9.17 0.93
N HIS A 269 1.36 -9.29 -0.31
CA HIS A 269 1.30 -8.25 -1.32
C HIS A 269 0.39 -8.71 -2.45
N ILE A 270 -0.59 -7.89 -2.81
CA ILE A 270 -1.51 -8.16 -3.92
C ILE A 270 -1.49 -6.94 -4.83
N ASP A 271 -1.37 -7.17 -6.14
CA ASP A 271 -1.53 -6.12 -7.16
C ASP A 271 -2.05 -6.73 -8.46
N VAL A 272 -2.88 -5.98 -9.20
CA VAL A 272 -3.41 -6.41 -10.49
C VAL A 272 -2.38 -6.29 -11.61
N SER A 273 -1.47 -5.31 -11.51
CA SER A 273 -0.46 -5.03 -12.52
C SER A 273 0.68 -6.04 -12.50
N ARG A 274 0.87 -6.70 -13.65
CA ARG A 274 2.04 -7.56 -13.85
C ARG A 274 3.35 -6.79 -13.68
N LYS A 275 3.40 -5.58 -14.21
CA LYS A 275 4.58 -4.69 -14.16
C LYS A 275 4.96 -4.35 -12.71
N TYR A 276 3.99 -3.96 -11.89
CA TYR A 276 4.26 -3.63 -10.49
C TYR A 276 4.67 -4.85 -9.67
N CYS A 277 4.03 -6.00 -9.87
CA CYS A 277 4.45 -7.25 -9.24
C CYS A 277 5.90 -7.64 -9.61
N GLN A 278 6.30 -7.44 -10.88
CA GLN A 278 7.68 -7.70 -11.30
C GLN A 278 8.68 -6.74 -10.64
N ILE A 279 8.35 -5.44 -10.56
CA ILE A 279 9.20 -4.45 -9.88
C ILE A 279 9.31 -4.78 -8.39
N ALA A 280 8.20 -5.13 -7.74
CA ALA A 280 8.20 -5.55 -6.35
C ALA A 280 9.12 -6.77 -6.15
N ALA A 281 9.00 -7.80 -6.99
CA ALA A 281 9.86 -8.98 -6.94
C ALA A 281 11.36 -8.64 -7.09
N GLN A 282 11.71 -7.80 -8.06
CA GLN A 282 13.09 -7.35 -8.27
C GLN A 282 13.67 -6.58 -7.07
N ARG A 283 12.86 -5.79 -6.37
CA ARG A 283 13.30 -5.11 -5.14
C ARG A 283 13.64 -6.09 -4.03
N PHE A 284 12.93 -7.23 -3.94
CA PHE A 284 13.28 -8.31 -3.01
C PHE A 284 14.56 -9.02 -3.39
N ASP A 285 14.78 -9.32 -4.67
CA ASP A 285 16.01 -9.96 -5.16
C ASP A 285 17.22 -9.06 -4.95
N ALA A 286 17.09 -7.75 -5.17
CA ALA A 286 18.14 -6.77 -4.92
C ALA A 286 18.48 -6.61 -3.43
N THR A 287 17.53 -6.86 -2.52
CA THR A 287 17.77 -6.84 -1.07
C THR A 287 18.22 -8.19 -0.54
N ALA A 288 17.91 -9.27 -1.24
CA ALA A 288 18.32 -10.63 -0.94
C ALA A 288 19.59 -10.99 -1.72
N CYS A 289 20.73 -10.41 -1.36
CA CYS A 289 22.04 -11.01 -1.70
C CYS A 289 22.28 -12.34 -0.93
N SER A 290 21.23 -13.13 -0.71
CA SER A 290 21.26 -14.52 -0.24
C SER A 290 19.94 -15.20 -0.56
N GLY A 291 19.88 -15.78 -1.74
CA GLY A 291 19.18 -16.99 -2.15
C GLY A 291 17.83 -17.32 -1.55
N VAL A 292 16.75 -16.70 -2.00
CA VAL A 292 15.48 -17.37 -2.33
C VAL A 292 14.63 -16.36 -3.13
N ARG A 293 14.33 -16.67 -4.38
CA ARG A 293 13.39 -15.88 -5.19
C ARG A 293 11.98 -16.10 -4.65
N PRO A 294 11.24 -15.03 -4.26
CA PRO A 294 9.84 -15.20 -3.92
C PRO A 294 9.06 -15.63 -5.16
N PRO A 295 8.28 -16.72 -5.11
CA PRO A 295 7.48 -17.16 -6.24
C PRO A 295 6.38 -16.14 -6.54
N VAL A 296 6.25 -15.74 -7.80
CA VAL A 296 5.09 -14.99 -8.30
C VAL A 296 3.96 -16.00 -8.52
N VAL A 297 2.97 -16.00 -7.66
CA VAL A 297 1.80 -16.87 -7.81
C VAL A 297 0.75 -16.13 -8.66
N ALA A 298 0.52 -16.60 -9.87
CA ALA A 298 -0.61 -16.14 -10.68
C ALA A 298 -1.90 -16.77 -10.13
N ALA A 299 -2.79 -15.98 -9.56
CA ALA A 299 -4.13 -16.43 -9.24
C ALA A 299 -4.93 -16.52 -10.55
N SER A 300 -5.03 -17.72 -11.14
CA SER A 300 -5.88 -17.96 -12.31
C SER A 300 -7.34 -18.09 -11.89
N VAL A 301 -7.97 -16.97 -11.55
CA VAL A 301 -9.42 -16.93 -11.47
C VAL A 301 -9.94 -16.52 -12.84
N ARG A 302 -10.39 -17.51 -13.63
CA ARG A 302 -11.14 -17.23 -14.87
C ARG A 302 -12.42 -16.49 -14.49
N PRO A 303 -12.73 -15.34 -15.11
CA PRO A 303 -14.03 -14.73 -14.93
C PRO A 303 -15.10 -15.72 -15.43
N GLN A 304 -16.05 -16.05 -14.58
CA GLN A 304 -17.25 -16.78 -15.02
C GLN A 304 -17.98 -15.88 -16.04
N ARG A 305 -18.14 -16.40 -17.25
CA ARG A 305 -18.99 -15.75 -18.28
C ARG A 305 -20.42 -15.69 -17.73
N PRO A 306 -21.10 -14.54 -17.81
CA PRO A 306 -22.51 -14.48 -17.46
C PRO A 306 -23.27 -15.47 -18.35
N GLY A 307 -24.06 -16.33 -17.72
CA GLY A 307 -24.88 -17.31 -18.39
C GLY A 307 -25.81 -16.62 -19.39
N ARG A 308 -25.80 -17.08 -20.64
CA ARG A 308 -26.77 -16.67 -21.67
C ARG A 308 -28.18 -16.92 -21.13
N ALA A 309 -28.93 -15.85 -20.89
CA ALA A 309 -30.35 -15.92 -20.68
C ALA A 309 -30.99 -16.63 -21.89
N ARG A 310 -31.63 -17.78 -21.65
CA ARG A 310 -32.46 -18.44 -22.65
C ARG A 310 -33.60 -17.50 -23.03
N ARG A 311 -33.61 -17.03 -24.27
CA ARG A 311 -34.77 -16.37 -24.88
C ARG A 311 -35.92 -17.37 -24.88
N ALA A 312 -36.95 -17.11 -24.13
CA ALA A 312 -38.25 -17.78 -24.32
C ALA A 312 -38.84 -17.36 -25.66
N HIS A 313 -39.12 -18.34 -26.52
CA HIS A 313 -39.90 -18.13 -27.73
C HIS A 313 -41.39 -17.92 -27.38
N PRO A 314 -42.10 -16.96 -27.96
CA PRO A 314 -43.54 -16.91 -27.88
C PRO A 314 -44.12 -17.69 -29.08
N ASN A 315 -44.72 -18.82 -28.80
CA ASN A 315 -45.73 -19.46 -29.64
C ASN A 315 -47.01 -19.42 -28.81
N GLY A 316 -48.06 -18.74 -29.15
CA GLY A 316 -48.89 -18.63 -30.35
C GLY A 316 -50.06 -19.61 -30.34
N ARG A 317 -51.28 -19.07 -30.36
CA ARG A 317 -52.58 -19.73 -30.62
C ARG A 317 -53.22 -20.39 -29.36
N THR A 318 -54.38 -20.00 -28.97
CA THR A 318 -55.69 -19.62 -29.57
C THR A 318 -56.46 -18.78 -28.58
#